data_4dd06008eb435d5175a249ff897764a7
#
_entry.id   4dd06008eb435d5175a249ff897764a7
#
_cell.length_a   1.000
_cell.length_b   1.000
_cell.length_c   1.000
_cell.angle_alpha   90.00
_cell.angle_beta   90.00
_cell.angle_gamma   90.00
#
_symmetry.space_group_name_H-M   'P 1'
#
loop_
_entity.id
_entity.type
_entity.pdbx_description
1 polymer ?
#
loop_
_entity_poly.entity_id
_entity_poly.type
_entity_poly.pdbx_seq_one_letter_code
_entity_poly.pdbx_strand_id
1 'polypeptide(L)'
;MRRSFLWLAAAAIVWAGCSSATATPAALTKIRLPMGYIANVQYAPFYVALDKGYFAEEGIEIEFDYRFETDGMKLVGAGELPLAVVSGEQVPLARQQGLPVVYILQWFQKFPVAVIAPVDRGIRTPADLAGKQVGLPGFFGASYVGWRGLLNQVGISESDIKTQDIGFTQVAALQQGAVDAVVGYVNNEPIQLEAAGLDVDVIPVSDYVSMVANGIVTNEKTIAENPGLVRGFVRALLRGLQDTLADPDAAFTISTKFVEGLGANPDSDKIQREVLAKSIDQWRTDKLGRSDAAAWDTTQDVLISMGLLTQKIDSAQLFTNQFVDEASR
;
A
#
# COMPACT_ATOMS: atom_id res chain seq x y z
N MET A 1 0.23 87.68 -50.61
CA MET A 1 0.11 86.21 -50.90
C MET A 1 0.74 85.45 -49.77
N ARG A 2 -0.03 84.91 -48.80
CA ARG A 2 0.44 84.14 -47.71
C ARG A 2 -0.16 82.73 -47.87
N ARG A 3 0.67 81.68 -48.07
CA ARG A 3 0.30 80.31 -48.14
C ARG A 3 0.42 79.68 -46.72
N SER A 4 -0.69 79.32 -46.18
CA SER A 4 -0.76 78.55 -44.90
C SER A 4 -0.56 77.08 -45.19
N PHE A 5 0.45 76.39 -44.51
CA PHE A 5 0.66 74.96 -44.52
C PHE A 5 -0.05 74.39 -43.31
N LEU A 6 -1.05 73.56 -43.56
CA LEU A 6 -1.66 72.66 -42.51
C LEU A 6 -0.83 71.41 -42.37
N TRP A 7 -0.35 71.17 -41.15
CA TRP A 7 0.25 69.89 -40.76
C TRP A 7 -0.85 68.99 -40.21
N LEU A 8 -1.10 67.85 -40.87
CA LEU A 8 -1.89 66.73 -40.34
C LEU A 8 -0.99 65.85 -39.50
N ALA A 9 -1.20 65.77 -38.18
CA ALA A 9 -0.57 64.84 -37.29
C ALA A 9 -1.39 63.57 -37.32
N ALA A 10 -0.84 62.44 -37.88
CA ALA A 10 -1.40 61.14 -37.82
C ALA A 10 -1.01 60.51 -36.51
N ALA A 11 -1.97 60.30 -35.58
CA ALA A 11 -1.79 59.52 -34.33
C ALA A 11 -1.86 58.04 -34.66
N ALA A 12 -0.72 57.37 -34.60
CA ALA A 12 -0.66 55.92 -34.69
C ALA A 12 -1.04 55.30 -33.32
N ILE A 13 -2.23 54.69 -33.23
CA ILE A 13 -2.67 53.89 -32.07
C ILE A 13 -1.97 52.55 -32.16
N VAL A 14 -0.96 52.31 -31.29
CA VAL A 14 -0.33 51.02 -31.11
C VAL A 14 -1.25 50.16 -30.20
N TRP A 15 -1.96 49.23 -30.80
CA TRP A 15 -2.64 48.19 -30.06
C TRP A 15 -1.60 47.19 -29.55
N ALA A 16 -1.24 47.28 -28.26
CA ALA A 16 -0.51 46.23 -27.55
C ALA A 16 -1.46 45.06 -27.34
N GLY A 17 -1.45 44.10 -28.26
CA GLY A 17 -2.13 42.81 -28.09
C GLY A 17 -1.45 42.02 -26.98
N CYS A 18 -2.11 41.91 -25.81
CA CYS A 18 -1.74 40.93 -24.81
C CYS A 18 -2.03 39.52 -25.38
N SER A 19 -1.03 38.90 -26.00
CA SER A 19 -1.04 37.48 -26.27
C SER A 19 -1.00 36.75 -24.94
N SER A 20 -2.15 36.33 -24.44
CA SER A 20 -2.22 35.31 -23.38
C SER A 20 -1.55 34.05 -23.93
N ALA A 21 -0.30 33.82 -23.55
CA ALA A 21 0.37 32.56 -23.79
C ALA A 21 -0.46 31.48 -23.10
N THR A 22 -1.21 30.71 -23.86
CA THR A 22 -1.82 29.45 -23.39
C THR A 22 -0.68 28.55 -22.98
N ALA A 23 -0.44 28.44 -21.67
CA ALA A 23 0.54 27.49 -21.16
C ALA A 23 0.14 26.10 -21.64
N THR A 24 0.98 25.46 -22.44
CA THR A 24 0.83 24.05 -22.79
C THR A 24 0.82 23.28 -21.47
N PRO A 25 -0.18 22.41 -21.21
CA PRO A 25 -0.18 21.58 -20.02
C PRO A 25 1.16 20.86 -19.92
N ALA A 26 1.84 20.98 -18.80
CA ALA A 26 3.07 20.23 -18.57
C ALA A 26 2.78 18.72 -18.71
N ALA A 27 3.63 17.99 -19.44
CA ALA A 27 3.48 16.56 -19.61
C ALA A 27 3.54 15.89 -18.22
N LEU A 28 2.60 14.98 -17.93
CA LEU A 28 2.57 14.24 -16.68
C LEU A 28 3.75 13.29 -16.59
N THR A 29 4.33 13.16 -15.41
CA THR A 29 5.34 12.14 -15.11
C THR A 29 4.68 10.79 -14.94
N LYS A 30 4.95 9.85 -15.86
CA LYS A 30 4.41 8.49 -15.78
C LYS A 30 5.13 7.68 -14.73
N ILE A 31 4.37 7.07 -13.83
CA ILE A 31 4.86 6.18 -12.76
C ILE A 31 4.15 4.84 -12.88
N ARG A 32 4.92 3.77 -13.12
CA ARG A 32 4.46 2.41 -12.89
C ARG A 32 4.62 2.10 -11.41
N LEU A 33 3.49 1.88 -10.71
CA LEU A 33 3.41 1.68 -9.27
C LEU A 33 3.16 0.21 -8.94
N PRO A 34 4.18 -0.54 -8.45
CA PRO A 34 3.97 -1.89 -7.92
C PRO A 34 3.04 -1.86 -6.71
N MET A 35 1.99 -2.69 -6.73
CA MET A 35 0.92 -2.69 -5.73
C MET A 35 1.08 -3.78 -4.66
N GLY A 36 1.92 -4.79 -4.88
CA GLY A 36 2.21 -5.85 -3.90
C GLY A 36 1.23 -7.01 -3.87
N TYR A 37 0.06 -6.88 -4.52
CA TYR A 37 -1.00 -7.90 -4.54
C TYR A 37 -1.81 -7.79 -5.85
N ILE A 38 -2.82 -8.63 -6.01
CA ILE A 38 -3.79 -8.57 -7.13
C ILE A 38 -4.73 -7.37 -7.00
N ALA A 39 -5.34 -6.93 -8.12
CA ALA A 39 -6.35 -5.87 -8.10
C ALA A 39 -7.48 -6.21 -7.12
N ASN A 40 -7.77 -5.32 -6.17
CA ASN A 40 -8.73 -5.56 -5.09
C ASN A 40 -9.29 -4.23 -4.57
N VAL A 41 -10.48 -4.27 -3.97
CA VAL A 41 -11.13 -3.10 -3.36
C VAL A 41 -10.31 -2.47 -2.23
N GLN A 42 -9.40 -3.20 -1.62
CA GLN A 42 -8.46 -2.69 -0.61
C GLN A 42 -7.60 -1.53 -1.13
N TYR A 43 -7.42 -1.41 -2.45
CA TYR A 43 -6.67 -0.29 -3.06
C TYR A 43 -7.54 0.94 -3.35
N ALA A 44 -8.77 1.00 -2.82
CA ALA A 44 -9.69 2.12 -3.03
C ALA A 44 -9.05 3.52 -2.83
N PRO A 45 -8.16 3.78 -1.84
CA PRO A 45 -7.52 5.08 -1.71
C PRO A 45 -6.70 5.50 -2.95
N PHE A 46 -6.04 4.55 -3.60
CA PHE A 46 -5.26 4.80 -4.82
C PHE A 46 -6.17 5.03 -6.02
N TYR A 47 -7.25 4.24 -6.13
CA TYR A 47 -8.25 4.39 -7.18
C TYR A 47 -8.99 5.72 -7.09
N VAL A 48 -9.36 6.13 -5.87
CA VAL A 48 -9.99 7.42 -5.59
C VAL A 48 -9.04 8.56 -5.95
N ALA A 49 -7.76 8.48 -5.56
CA ALA A 49 -6.78 9.50 -5.88
C ALA A 49 -6.55 9.63 -7.39
N LEU A 50 -6.57 8.50 -8.13
CA LEU A 50 -6.43 8.51 -9.59
C LEU A 50 -7.70 9.04 -10.27
N ASP A 51 -8.88 8.50 -9.92
CA ASP A 51 -10.16 8.84 -10.56
C ASP A 51 -10.56 10.31 -10.36
N LYS A 52 -10.30 10.85 -9.15
CA LYS A 52 -10.55 12.26 -8.81
C LYS A 52 -9.47 13.22 -9.36
N GLY A 53 -8.45 12.70 -10.03
CA GLY A 53 -7.40 13.49 -10.65
C GLY A 53 -6.35 14.05 -9.68
N TYR A 54 -6.29 13.59 -8.42
CA TYR A 54 -5.34 14.11 -7.43
C TYR A 54 -3.88 13.89 -7.83
N PHE A 55 -3.57 12.75 -8.45
CA PHE A 55 -2.23 12.53 -9.01
C PHE A 55 -1.94 13.46 -10.20
N ALA A 56 -2.94 13.69 -11.08
CA ALA A 56 -2.77 14.58 -12.24
C ALA A 56 -2.56 16.06 -11.81
N GLU A 57 -3.22 16.52 -10.75
CA GLU A 57 -3.00 17.84 -10.15
C GLU A 57 -1.55 18.02 -9.68
N GLU A 58 -0.88 16.94 -9.27
CA GLU A 58 0.54 16.92 -8.87
C GLU A 58 1.49 16.61 -10.05
N GLY A 59 0.98 16.60 -11.28
CA GLY A 59 1.79 16.33 -12.47
C GLY A 59 2.17 14.85 -12.63
N ILE A 60 1.42 13.91 -12.05
CA ILE A 60 1.70 12.49 -12.03
C ILE A 60 0.62 11.72 -12.78
N GLU A 61 1.04 10.76 -13.61
CA GLU A 61 0.18 9.75 -14.24
C GLU A 61 0.56 8.37 -13.66
N ILE A 62 -0.39 7.66 -13.05
CA ILE A 62 -0.15 6.35 -12.41
C ILE A 62 -0.63 5.23 -13.31
N GLU A 63 0.24 4.22 -13.47
CA GLU A 63 -0.06 2.89 -13.99
C GLU A 63 0.11 1.87 -12.88
N PHE A 64 -0.97 1.20 -12.46
CA PHE A 64 -0.92 0.17 -11.42
C PHE A 64 -0.29 -1.12 -11.98
N ASP A 65 0.66 -1.69 -11.22
CA ASP A 65 1.38 -2.91 -11.57
C ASP A 65 1.19 -3.96 -10.47
N TYR A 66 0.34 -4.94 -10.74
CA TYR A 66 -0.04 -5.97 -9.76
C TYR A 66 0.95 -7.12 -9.77
N ARG A 67 2.00 -6.99 -8.95
CA ARG A 67 3.08 -7.98 -8.73
C ARG A 67 3.32 -8.18 -7.24
N PHE A 68 4.19 -9.13 -6.88
CA PHE A 68 4.61 -9.30 -5.48
C PHE A 68 5.37 -8.06 -4.97
N GLU A 69 5.15 -7.71 -3.69
CA GLU A 69 5.78 -6.55 -3.05
C GLU A 69 7.31 -6.60 -3.05
N THR A 70 7.90 -7.79 -2.92
CA THR A 70 9.35 -8.00 -2.98
C THR A 70 9.96 -7.61 -4.33
N ASP A 71 9.21 -7.74 -5.43
CA ASP A 71 9.66 -7.31 -6.76
C ASP A 71 9.63 -5.79 -6.87
N GLY A 72 8.56 -5.15 -6.34
CA GLY A 72 8.47 -3.70 -6.23
C GLY A 72 9.61 -3.12 -5.38
N MET A 73 9.89 -3.73 -4.23
CA MET A 73 10.99 -3.34 -3.34
C MET A 73 12.34 -3.38 -4.05
N LYS A 74 12.65 -4.44 -4.81
CA LYS A 74 13.90 -4.57 -5.57
C LYS A 74 14.03 -3.48 -6.63
N LEU A 75 12.97 -3.21 -7.40
CA LEU A 75 12.97 -2.20 -8.46
C LEU A 75 13.16 -0.78 -7.89
N VAL A 76 12.53 -0.48 -6.76
CA VAL A 76 12.74 0.81 -6.07
C VAL A 76 14.16 0.88 -5.49
N GLY A 77 14.64 -0.18 -4.86
CA GLY A 77 16.01 -0.22 -4.32
C GLY A 77 17.10 -0.10 -5.38
N ALA A 78 16.88 -0.64 -6.59
CA ALA A 78 17.75 -0.48 -7.74
C ALA A 78 17.66 0.91 -8.41
N GLY A 79 16.68 1.74 -8.02
CA GLY A 79 16.44 3.06 -8.61
C GLY A 79 15.78 2.98 -10.00
N GLU A 80 15.20 1.83 -10.36
CA GLU A 80 14.47 1.63 -11.62
C GLU A 80 13.05 2.20 -11.56
N LEU A 81 12.42 2.15 -10.37
CA LEU A 81 11.12 2.76 -10.10
C LEU A 81 11.24 3.73 -8.93
N PRO A 82 10.46 4.82 -8.92
CA PRO A 82 10.52 5.81 -7.86
C PRO A 82 9.78 5.40 -6.59
N LEU A 83 8.73 4.58 -6.71
CA LEU A 83 7.77 4.28 -5.63
C LEU A 83 7.24 2.85 -5.76
N ALA A 84 6.87 2.25 -4.61
CA ALA A 84 6.12 1.00 -4.56
C ALA A 84 5.26 0.92 -3.29
N VAL A 85 4.20 0.13 -3.33
CA VAL A 85 3.43 -0.31 -2.16
C VAL A 85 4.11 -1.55 -1.58
N VAL A 86 4.50 -1.49 -0.32
CA VAL A 86 5.16 -2.60 0.39
C VAL A 86 4.78 -2.62 1.86
N SER A 87 5.01 -3.73 2.53
CA SER A 87 4.93 -3.83 3.98
C SER A 87 6.23 -3.33 4.65
N GLY A 88 6.10 -2.69 5.82
CA GLY A 88 7.21 -1.96 6.44
C GLY A 88 8.40 -2.84 6.86
N GLU A 89 8.14 -4.09 7.27
CA GLU A 89 9.21 -5.03 7.65
C GLU A 89 10.15 -5.38 6.48
N GLN A 90 9.74 -5.12 5.22
CA GLN A 90 10.61 -5.31 4.05
C GLN A 90 11.75 -4.29 4.00
N VAL A 91 11.56 -3.10 4.59
CA VAL A 91 12.54 -2.00 4.49
C VAL A 91 13.86 -2.33 5.21
N PRO A 92 13.89 -2.74 6.50
CA PRO A 92 15.16 -3.15 7.13
C PRO A 92 15.83 -4.32 6.40
N LEU A 93 15.06 -5.28 5.87
CA LEU A 93 15.61 -6.41 5.10
C LEU A 93 16.27 -5.96 3.80
N ALA A 94 15.66 -5.02 3.07
CA ALA A 94 16.23 -4.43 1.86
C ALA A 94 17.46 -3.59 2.18
N ARG A 95 17.42 -2.79 3.25
CA ARG A 95 18.57 -1.99 3.72
C ARG A 95 19.77 -2.86 4.09
N GLN A 96 19.57 -3.96 4.79
CA GLN A 96 20.63 -4.93 5.09
C GLN A 96 21.31 -5.48 3.82
N GLN A 97 20.56 -5.57 2.71
CA GLN A 97 21.08 -5.97 1.41
C GLN A 97 21.74 -4.82 0.62
N GLY A 98 21.84 -3.63 1.21
CA GLY A 98 22.45 -2.45 0.60
C GLY A 98 21.52 -1.66 -0.33
N LEU A 99 20.20 -1.95 -0.34
CA LEU A 99 19.23 -1.20 -1.11
C LEU A 99 18.84 0.09 -0.38
N PRO A 100 19.03 1.29 -0.97
CA PRO A 100 18.84 2.58 -0.29
C PRO A 100 17.36 3.01 -0.27
N VAL A 101 16.48 2.16 0.25
CA VAL A 101 15.04 2.39 0.28
C VAL A 101 14.62 3.13 1.55
N VAL A 102 13.56 3.95 1.45
CA VAL A 102 13.01 4.75 2.55
C VAL A 102 11.49 4.66 2.54
N TYR A 103 10.89 4.31 3.67
CA TYR A 103 9.45 4.30 3.86
C TYR A 103 8.95 5.73 4.13
N ILE A 104 7.92 6.17 3.39
CA ILE A 104 7.51 7.58 3.36
C ILE A 104 6.05 7.85 3.72
N LEU A 105 5.23 6.81 3.80
CA LEU A 105 3.82 6.91 4.18
C LEU A 105 3.33 5.57 4.71
N GLN A 106 2.76 5.57 5.91
CA GLN A 106 2.10 4.41 6.49
C GLN A 106 0.62 4.39 6.12
N TRP A 107 0.17 3.30 5.48
CA TRP A 107 -1.21 3.14 5.05
C TRP A 107 -2.02 2.32 6.06
N PHE A 108 -1.58 1.11 6.38
CA PHE A 108 -2.17 0.28 7.42
C PHE A 108 -1.60 0.62 8.81
N GLN A 109 -2.48 0.74 9.81
CA GLN A 109 -2.08 1.10 11.17
C GLN A 109 -1.67 -0.10 12.03
N LYS A 110 -2.15 -1.30 11.66
CA LYS A 110 -1.78 -2.57 12.30
C LYS A 110 -1.28 -3.54 11.23
N PHE A 111 -0.37 -4.43 11.63
CA PHE A 111 0.12 -5.47 10.74
C PHE A 111 -1.04 -6.43 10.42
N PRO A 112 -1.49 -6.54 9.16
CA PRO A 112 -2.79 -7.14 8.84
C PRO A 112 -2.75 -8.66 8.70
N VAL A 113 -1.59 -9.28 8.79
CA VAL A 113 -1.42 -10.72 8.57
C VAL A 113 -2.10 -11.52 9.68
N ALA A 114 -2.75 -12.61 9.32
CA ALA A 114 -3.36 -13.57 10.23
C ALA A 114 -3.20 -15.01 9.73
N VAL A 115 -3.29 -15.95 10.67
CA VAL A 115 -3.59 -17.36 10.35
C VAL A 115 -5.11 -17.54 10.42
N ILE A 116 -5.68 -18.15 9.40
CA ILE A 116 -7.12 -18.31 9.22
C ILE A 116 -7.40 -19.79 9.00
N ALA A 117 -8.29 -20.37 9.78
CA ALA A 117 -8.61 -21.78 9.72
C ALA A 117 -10.13 -22.02 9.85
N PRO A 118 -10.71 -22.99 9.15
CA PRO A 118 -12.09 -23.41 9.40
C PRO A 118 -12.26 -23.86 10.87
N VAL A 119 -13.40 -23.48 11.48
CA VAL A 119 -13.70 -23.77 12.90
C VAL A 119 -13.60 -25.27 13.19
N ASP A 120 -13.99 -26.14 12.26
CA ASP A 120 -13.95 -27.59 12.39
C ASP A 120 -12.52 -28.17 12.44
N ARG A 121 -11.50 -27.40 12.06
CA ARG A 121 -10.07 -27.79 12.18
C ARG A 121 -9.54 -27.61 13.60
N GLY A 122 -10.26 -26.90 14.47
CA GLY A 122 -9.90 -26.69 15.88
C GLY A 122 -8.60 -25.91 16.07
N ILE A 123 -8.26 -25.00 15.14
CA ILE A 123 -7.06 -24.16 15.20
C ILE A 123 -7.49 -22.78 15.69
N ARG A 124 -7.37 -22.52 16.99
CA ARG A 124 -7.79 -21.28 17.67
C ARG A 124 -6.63 -20.49 18.25
N THR A 125 -5.51 -21.18 18.45
CA THR A 125 -4.28 -20.60 18.98
C THR A 125 -3.09 -21.05 18.14
N PRO A 126 -1.95 -20.35 18.17
CA PRO A 126 -0.77 -20.81 17.47
C PRO A 126 -0.30 -22.22 17.88
N ALA A 127 -0.56 -22.65 19.11
CA ALA A 127 -0.19 -23.99 19.59
C ALA A 127 -0.92 -25.12 18.83
N ASP A 128 -2.11 -24.85 18.31
CA ASP A 128 -2.92 -25.82 17.57
C ASP A 128 -2.39 -26.09 16.15
N LEU A 129 -1.38 -25.34 15.70
CA LEU A 129 -0.76 -25.47 14.38
C LEU A 129 0.18 -26.67 14.26
N ALA A 130 0.63 -27.25 15.38
CA ALA A 130 1.54 -28.39 15.37
C ALA A 130 1.00 -29.56 14.53
N GLY A 131 1.79 -30.01 13.55
CA GLY A 131 1.43 -31.12 12.64
C GLY A 131 0.43 -30.77 11.55
N LYS A 132 -0.12 -29.55 11.53
CA LYS A 132 -1.11 -29.07 10.53
C LYS A 132 -0.45 -28.70 9.20
N GLN A 133 -1.26 -28.67 8.14
CA GLN A 133 -0.89 -28.12 6.84
C GLN A 133 -1.33 -26.66 6.75
N VAL A 134 -0.37 -25.76 6.50
CA VAL A 134 -0.63 -24.32 6.38
C VAL A 134 -0.21 -23.81 5.01
N GLY A 135 -1.14 -23.19 4.29
CA GLY A 135 -0.91 -22.57 2.99
C GLY A 135 -0.43 -21.13 3.15
N LEU A 136 0.65 -20.76 2.46
CA LEU A 136 1.17 -19.40 2.38
C LEU A 136 1.12 -18.90 0.93
N PRO A 137 0.95 -17.56 0.70
CA PRO A 137 1.07 -17.00 -0.64
C PRO A 137 2.45 -17.17 -1.30
N GLY A 138 3.45 -17.48 -0.48
CA GLY A 138 4.84 -17.70 -0.84
C GLY A 138 5.71 -17.68 0.42
N PHE A 139 6.97 -18.11 0.31
CA PHE A 139 7.95 -18.08 1.40
C PHE A 139 8.75 -16.78 1.43
N PHE A 140 8.07 -15.66 1.21
CA PHE A 140 8.62 -14.30 1.18
C PHE A 140 7.51 -13.27 1.45
N GLY A 141 7.89 -12.00 1.62
CA GLY A 141 6.94 -10.89 1.82
C GLY A 141 6.24 -10.90 3.17
N ALA A 142 5.28 -9.99 3.33
CA ALA A 142 4.59 -9.73 4.60
C ALA A 142 3.97 -10.99 5.23
N SER A 143 3.31 -11.81 4.42
CA SER A 143 2.65 -13.03 4.91
C SER A 143 3.65 -14.01 5.54
N TYR A 144 4.79 -14.24 4.88
CA TYR A 144 5.83 -15.12 5.42
C TYR A 144 6.54 -14.55 6.64
N VAL A 145 6.88 -13.26 6.61
CA VAL A 145 7.51 -12.59 7.75
C VAL A 145 6.55 -12.58 8.96
N GLY A 146 5.28 -12.28 8.74
CA GLY A 146 4.26 -12.35 9.78
C GLY A 146 4.09 -13.74 10.36
N TRP A 147 4.02 -14.75 9.50
CA TRP A 147 3.99 -16.15 9.89
C TRP A 147 5.19 -16.53 10.78
N ARG A 148 6.41 -16.24 10.31
CA ARG A 148 7.64 -16.50 11.07
C ARG A 148 7.67 -15.72 12.39
N GLY A 149 7.22 -14.47 12.38
CA GLY A 149 7.13 -13.63 13.59
C GLY A 149 6.19 -14.23 14.63
N LEU A 150 5.01 -14.70 14.22
CA LEU A 150 4.07 -15.39 15.08
C LEU A 150 4.69 -16.63 15.72
N LEU A 151 5.26 -17.52 14.93
CA LEU A 151 5.87 -18.77 15.41
C LEU A 151 7.03 -18.49 16.37
N ASN A 152 7.90 -17.55 16.02
CA ASN A 152 9.03 -17.17 16.86
C ASN A 152 8.57 -16.63 18.23
N GLN A 153 7.53 -15.78 18.24
CA GLN A 153 7.01 -15.18 19.47
C GLN A 153 6.44 -16.22 20.44
N VAL A 154 5.85 -17.30 19.94
CA VAL A 154 5.25 -18.37 20.75
C VAL A 154 6.18 -19.58 20.94
N GLY A 155 7.38 -19.54 20.37
CA GLY A 155 8.39 -20.60 20.53
C GLY A 155 8.07 -21.88 19.78
N ILE A 156 7.32 -21.82 18.66
CA ILE A 156 7.00 -22.95 17.79
C ILE A 156 8.00 -23.01 16.64
N SER A 157 8.55 -24.19 16.37
CA SER A 157 9.41 -24.41 15.21
C SER A 157 8.58 -24.53 13.94
N GLU A 158 8.99 -23.83 12.87
CA GLU A 158 8.36 -23.98 11.56
C GLU A 158 8.46 -25.43 11.03
N SER A 159 9.49 -26.19 11.44
CA SER A 159 9.64 -27.60 11.09
C SER A 159 8.55 -28.52 11.66
N ASP A 160 7.82 -28.08 12.70
CA ASP A 160 6.73 -28.83 13.31
C ASP A 160 5.41 -28.64 12.54
N ILE A 161 5.40 -27.82 11.50
CA ILE A 161 4.23 -27.45 10.69
C ILE A 161 4.54 -27.75 9.22
N LYS A 162 3.57 -28.29 8.50
CA LYS A 162 3.72 -28.55 7.06
C LYS A 162 3.29 -27.30 6.29
N THR A 163 4.25 -26.52 5.82
CA THR A 163 3.96 -25.32 5.02
C THR A 163 3.95 -25.62 3.53
N GLN A 164 3.06 -24.96 2.79
CA GLN A 164 2.90 -25.10 1.35
C GLN A 164 2.74 -23.72 0.69
N ASP A 165 3.48 -23.49 -0.40
CA ASP A 165 3.24 -22.34 -1.28
C ASP A 165 1.97 -22.59 -2.10
N ILE A 166 0.96 -21.72 -1.94
CA ILE A 166 -0.34 -21.80 -2.62
C ILE A 166 -0.62 -20.58 -3.49
N GLY A 167 0.34 -19.64 -3.62
CA GLY A 167 0.09 -18.34 -4.27
C GLY A 167 -1.07 -17.58 -3.59
N PHE A 168 -1.78 -16.76 -4.36
CA PHE A 168 -2.95 -16.00 -3.86
C PHE A 168 -4.26 -16.80 -3.98
N THR A 169 -4.25 -18.08 -3.56
CA THR A 169 -5.42 -18.98 -3.66
C THR A 169 -5.97 -19.41 -2.30
N GLN A 170 -5.76 -18.64 -1.23
CA GLN A 170 -6.09 -18.98 0.16
C GLN A 170 -7.54 -19.44 0.34
N VAL A 171 -8.50 -18.66 -0.20
CA VAL A 171 -9.94 -18.98 -0.11
C VAL A 171 -10.23 -20.32 -0.77
N ALA A 172 -9.76 -20.52 -2.00
CA ALA A 172 -9.97 -21.76 -2.74
C ALA A 172 -9.31 -22.95 -2.07
N ALA A 173 -8.11 -22.79 -1.52
CA ALA A 173 -7.37 -23.86 -0.83
C ALA A 173 -8.11 -24.36 0.41
N LEU A 174 -8.69 -23.47 1.22
CA LEU A 174 -9.52 -23.85 2.38
C LEU A 174 -10.84 -24.48 1.97
N GLN A 175 -11.55 -23.92 1.00
CA GLN A 175 -12.81 -24.47 0.48
C GLN A 175 -12.66 -25.90 -0.07
N GLN A 176 -11.52 -26.19 -0.68
CA GLN A 176 -11.19 -27.51 -1.21
C GLN A 176 -10.63 -28.47 -0.14
N GLY A 177 -10.36 -27.98 1.06
CA GLY A 177 -9.71 -28.76 2.11
C GLY A 177 -8.27 -29.17 1.78
N ALA A 178 -7.60 -28.43 0.90
CA ALA A 178 -6.22 -28.71 0.49
C ALA A 178 -5.21 -28.45 1.61
N VAL A 179 -5.55 -27.56 2.54
CA VAL A 179 -4.76 -27.19 3.72
C VAL A 179 -5.69 -27.06 4.93
N ASP A 180 -5.12 -27.13 6.16
CA ASP A 180 -5.87 -26.98 7.40
C ASP A 180 -6.06 -25.51 7.80
N ALA A 181 -5.11 -24.65 7.42
CA ALA A 181 -5.13 -23.21 7.64
C ALA A 181 -4.41 -22.49 6.51
N VAL A 182 -4.64 -21.20 6.40
CA VAL A 182 -3.90 -20.33 5.47
C VAL A 182 -3.36 -19.10 6.20
N VAL A 183 -2.31 -18.50 5.64
CA VAL A 183 -1.86 -17.16 6.01
C VAL A 183 -2.47 -16.17 5.02
N GLY A 184 -3.21 -15.19 5.56
CA GLY A 184 -3.90 -14.17 4.79
C GLY A 184 -3.99 -12.86 5.58
N TYR A 185 -4.91 -11.98 5.20
CA TYR A 185 -5.13 -10.69 5.84
C TYR A 185 -6.46 -10.67 6.59
N VAL A 186 -6.49 -10.12 7.80
CA VAL A 186 -7.68 -10.04 8.67
C VAL A 186 -8.88 -9.34 8.03
N ASN A 187 -8.65 -8.49 7.07
CA ASN A 187 -9.65 -7.66 6.38
C ASN A 187 -10.09 -8.22 5.02
N ASN A 188 -9.66 -9.41 4.61
CA ASN A 188 -9.93 -9.96 3.28
C ASN A 188 -10.42 -11.42 3.33
N GLU A 189 -9.54 -12.40 3.55
CA GLU A 189 -9.85 -13.81 3.43
C GLU A 189 -10.95 -14.28 4.38
N PRO A 190 -11.00 -13.86 5.68
CA PRO A 190 -12.09 -14.30 6.58
C PRO A 190 -13.47 -13.95 6.03
N ILE A 191 -13.65 -12.74 5.52
CA ILE A 191 -14.91 -12.22 4.99
C ILE A 191 -15.36 -13.04 3.77
N GLN A 192 -14.42 -13.35 2.87
CA GLN A 192 -14.72 -14.15 1.68
C GLN A 192 -15.08 -15.60 2.04
N LEU A 193 -14.42 -16.19 3.03
CA LEU A 193 -14.68 -17.55 3.52
C LEU A 193 -16.04 -17.65 4.22
N GLU A 194 -16.35 -16.72 5.11
CA GLU A 194 -17.65 -16.64 5.80
C GLU A 194 -18.80 -16.45 4.81
N ALA A 195 -18.63 -15.57 3.82
CA ALA A 195 -19.61 -15.39 2.73
C ALA A 195 -19.80 -16.64 1.88
N ALA A 196 -18.78 -17.48 1.78
CA ALA A 196 -18.85 -18.79 1.11
C ALA A 196 -19.42 -19.92 2.01
N GLY A 197 -19.86 -19.57 3.23
CA GLY A 197 -20.46 -20.52 4.19
C GLY A 197 -19.43 -21.33 4.98
N LEU A 198 -18.19 -20.87 5.04
CA LEU A 198 -17.13 -21.50 5.81
C LEU A 198 -16.80 -20.62 7.03
N ASP A 199 -17.33 -20.98 8.21
CA ASP A 199 -17.00 -20.33 9.46
C ASP A 199 -15.51 -20.52 9.78
N VAL A 200 -14.82 -19.45 10.16
CA VAL A 200 -13.37 -19.47 10.41
C VAL A 200 -12.99 -18.90 11.77
N ASP A 201 -11.97 -19.50 12.37
CA ASP A 201 -11.19 -18.92 13.46
C ASP A 201 -10.03 -18.10 12.83
N VAL A 202 -9.77 -16.91 13.40
CA VAL A 202 -8.73 -15.99 12.92
C VAL A 202 -7.74 -15.73 14.06
N ILE A 203 -6.46 -15.92 13.80
CA ILE A 203 -5.35 -15.62 14.73
C ILE A 203 -4.57 -14.44 14.15
N PRO A 204 -4.87 -13.18 14.55
CA PRO A 204 -4.14 -12.00 14.05
C PRO A 204 -2.70 -12.03 14.56
N VAL A 205 -1.74 -11.85 13.65
CA VAL A 205 -0.32 -11.76 14.03
C VAL A 205 -0.09 -10.55 14.93
N SER A 206 -0.83 -9.46 14.72
CA SER A 206 -0.74 -8.23 15.53
C SER A 206 -1.09 -8.40 17.00
N ASP A 207 -1.75 -9.49 17.39
CA ASP A 207 -2.04 -9.80 18.80
C ASP A 207 -0.81 -10.37 19.53
N TYR A 208 0.18 -10.82 18.79
CA TYR A 208 1.40 -11.44 19.29
C TYR A 208 2.65 -10.61 18.98
N VAL A 209 2.67 -9.96 17.82
CA VAL A 209 3.85 -9.27 17.29
C VAL A 209 3.44 -7.92 16.69
N SER A 210 4.03 -6.84 17.18
CA SER A 210 3.83 -5.50 16.60
C SER A 210 4.91 -5.22 15.55
N MET A 211 4.50 -5.01 14.29
CA MET A 211 5.39 -4.67 13.17
C MET A 211 4.81 -3.52 12.36
N VAL A 212 5.67 -2.75 11.72
CA VAL A 212 5.25 -1.70 10.76
C VAL A 212 4.58 -2.37 9.56
N ALA A 213 3.38 -1.91 9.25
CA ALA A 213 2.50 -2.52 8.24
C ALA A 213 2.71 -1.91 6.84
N ASN A 214 1.72 -2.17 5.95
CA ASN A 214 1.76 -1.73 4.56
C ASN A 214 1.74 -0.21 4.41
N GLY A 215 2.52 0.27 3.45
CA GLY A 215 2.64 1.68 3.10
C GLY A 215 3.42 1.90 1.81
N ILE A 216 4.05 3.05 1.70
CA ILE A 216 4.77 3.47 0.50
C ILE A 216 6.26 3.57 0.78
N VAL A 217 7.03 2.97 -0.12
CA VAL A 217 8.49 3.08 -0.14
C VAL A 217 8.94 3.87 -1.36
N THR A 218 10.01 4.62 -1.18
CA THR A 218 10.82 5.26 -2.23
C THR A 218 12.29 4.91 -2.01
N ASN A 219 13.22 5.60 -2.69
CA ASN A 219 14.65 5.46 -2.48
C ASN A 219 15.34 6.82 -2.28
N GLU A 220 16.52 6.81 -1.69
CA GLU A 220 17.29 8.02 -1.38
C GLU A 220 17.59 8.88 -2.62
N LYS A 221 17.84 8.25 -3.77
CA LYS A 221 18.06 8.94 -5.03
C LYS A 221 16.83 9.71 -5.47
N THR A 222 15.65 9.09 -5.44
CA THR A 222 14.38 9.77 -5.79
C THR A 222 14.10 10.94 -4.84
N ILE A 223 14.37 10.78 -3.54
CA ILE A 223 14.23 11.87 -2.56
C ILE A 223 15.16 13.04 -2.89
N ALA A 224 16.41 12.76 -3.23
CA ALA A 224 17.41 13.79 -3.51
C ALA A 224 17.19 14.50 -4.86
N GLU A 225 16.89 13.74 -5.92
CA GLU A 225 16.80 14.26 -7.28
C GLU A 225 15.40 14.80 -7.63
N ASN A 226 14.34 14.23 -7.03
CA ASN A 226 12.95 14.58 -7.35
C ASN A 226 12.03 14.60 -6.12
N PRO A 227 12.34 15.41 -5.08
CA PRO A 227 11.52 15.50 -3.86
C PRO A 227 10.10 16.02 -4.15
N GLY A 228 9.93 16.78 -5.23
CA GLY A 228 8.61 17.27 -5.69
C GLY A 228 7.68 16.14 -6.07
N LEU A 229 8.20 15.11 -6.77
CA LEU A 229 7.45 13.92 -7.13
C LEU A 229 6.97 13.15 -5.89
N VAL A 230 7.88 12.94 -4.93
CA VAL A 230 7.55 12.23 -3.68
C VAL A 230 6.48 12.97 -2.89
N ARG A 231 6.64 14.29 -2.75
CA ARG A 231 5.66 15.16 -2.06
C ARG A 231 4.30 15.14 -2.73
N GLY A 232 4.26 15.29 -4.06
CA GLY A 232 3.03 15.27 -4.85
C GLY A 232 2.30 13.92 -4.72
N PHE A 233 3.04 12.82 -4.83
CA PHE A 233 2.47 11.48 -4.66
C PHE A 233 1.85 11.28 -3.27
N VAL A 234 2.58 11.64 -2.20
CA VAL A 234 2.10 11.52 -0.80
C VAL A 234 0.85 12.37 -0.60
N ARG A 235 0.83 13.62 -1.10
CA ARG A 235 -0.33 14.51 -0.99
C ARG A 235 -1.55 13.94 -1.70
N ALA A 236 -1.40 13.48 -2.93
CA ALA A 236 -2.47 12.89 -3.72
C ALA A 236 -3.06 11.63 -3.04
N LEU A 237 -2.18 10.73 -2.56
CA LEU A 237 -2.60 9.50 -1.89
C LEU A 237 -3.31 9.79 -0.55
N LEU A 238 -2.82 10.74 0.25
CA LEU A 238 -3.48 11.13 1.51
C LEU A 238 -4.88 11.69 1.26
N ARG A 239 -5.09 12.48 0.20
CA ARG A 239 -6.42 12.96 -0.21
C ARG A 239 -7.32 11.79 -0.59
N GLY A 240 -6.82 10.83 -1.38
CA GLY A 240 -7.54 9.62 -1.74
C GLY A 240 -7.92 8.77 -0.54
N LEU A 241 -7.03 8.66 0.44
CA LEU A 241 -7.29 7.96 1.71
C LEU A 241 -8.36 8.69 2.54
N GLN A 242 -8.25 10.01 2.69
CA GLN A 242 -9.25 10.83 3.40
C GLN A 242 -10.64 10.71 2.79
N ASP A 243 -10.74 10.80 1.46
CA ASP A 243 -12.01 10.68 0.75
C ASP A 243 -12.60 9.27 0.87
N THR A 244 -11.77 8.23 0.82
CA THR A 244 -12.21 6.84 1.05
C THR A 244 -12.76 6.64 2.45
N LEU A 245 -12.12 7.25 3.48
CA LEU A 245 -12.58 7.18 4.86
C LEU A 245 -13.87 7.97 5.08
N ALA A 246 -14.08 9.05 4.33
CA ALA A 246 -15.25 9.92 4.44
C ALA A 246 -16.49 9.36 3.72
N ASP A 247 -16.29 8.74 2.55
CA ASP A 247 -17.36 8.18 1.72
C ASP A 247 -16.96 6.82 1.12
N PRO A 248 -17.12 5.72 1.90
CA PRO A 248 -16.80 4.37 1.43
C PRO A 248 -17.65 3.92 0.23
N ASP A 249 -18.88 4.41 0.10
CA ASP A 249 -19.76 4.04 -1.03
C ASP A 249 -19.29 4.64 -2.35
N ALA A 250 -18.88 5.90 -2.34
CA ALA A 250 -18.25 6.53 -3.49
C ALA A 250 -16.93 5.84 -3.83
N ALA A 251 -16.10 5.51 -2.82
CA ALA A 251 -14.84 4.80 -3.01
C ALA A 251 -15.04 3.41 -3.62
N PHE A 252 -16.06 2.66 -3.17
CA PHE A 252 -16.45 1.39 -3.79
C PHE A 252 -16.84 1.57 -5.25
N THR A 253 -17.71 2.54 -5.53
CA THR A 253 -18.19 2.84 -6.89
C THR A 253 -17.02 3.19 -7.83
N ILE A 254 -16.06 3.98 -7.36
CA ILE A 254 -14.84 4.28 -8.12
C ILE A 254 -14.02 3.01 -8.36
N SER A 255 -13.88 2.15 -7.35
CA SER A 255 -13.09 0.90 -7.43
C SER A 255 -13.60 -0.05 -8.51
N THR A 256 -14.89 0.00 -8.87
CA THR A 256 -15.45 -0.83 -9.95
C THR A 256 -14.84 -0.57 -11.33
N LYS A 257 -14.17 0.59 -11.50
CA LYS A 257 -13.47 0.94 -12.75
C LYS A 257 -12.12 0.26 -12.88
N PHE A 258 -11.57 -0.27 -11.76
CA PHE A 258 -10.19 -0.77 -11.65
C PHE A 258 -10.10 -2.25 -11.29
N VAL A 259 -11.17 -2.82 -10.72
CA VAL A 259 -11.20 -4.21 -10.28
C VAL A 259 -12.19 -4.97 -11.18
N GLU A 260 -11.67 -5.93 -11.93
CA GLU A 260 -12.47 -6.73 -12.85
C GLU A 260 -13.58 -7.49 -12.11
N GLY A 261 -14.79 -7.42 -12.63
CA GLY A 261 -15.97 -8.08 -12.06
C GLY A 261 -16.62 -7.37 -10.86
N LEU A 262 -15.95 -6.35 -10.29
CA LEU A 262 -16.54 -5.55 -9.22
C LEU A 262 -17.66 -4.65 -9.80
N GLY A 263 -18.82 -4.62 -9.14
CA GLY A 263 -20.01 -3.91 -9.62
C GLY A 263 -20.90 -4.73 -10.56
N ALA A 264 -20.51 -5.96 -10.92
CA ALA A 264 -21.26 -6.81 -11.84
C ALA A 264 -22.27 -7.75 -11.15
N ASN A 265 -22.05 -8.08 -9.87
CA ASN A 265 -22.87 -9.02 -9.11
C ASN A 265 -23.16 -8.48 -7.71
N PRO A 266 -24.42 -8.19 -7.35
CA PRO A 266 -24.79 -7.62 -6.05
C PRO A 266 -24.35 -8.44 -4.83
N ASP A 267 -24.33 -9.78 -4.93
CA ASP A 267 -23.91 -10.65 -3.81
C ASP A 267 -22.39 -10.56 -3.60
N SER A 268 -21.62 -10.60 -4.69
CA SER A 268 -20.17 -10.38 -4.64
C SER A 268 -19.85 -8.96 -4.16
N ASP A 269 -20.59 -7.97 -4.62
CA ASP A 269 -20.38 -6.58 -4.24
C ASP A 269 -20.63 -6.35 -2.74
N LYS A 270 -21.61 -7.04 -2.15
CA LYS A 270 -21.84 -7.01 -0.71
C LYS A 270 -20.61 -7.47 0.06
N ILE A 271 -20.01 -8.57 -0.36
CA ILE A 271 -18.78 -9.13 0.23
C ILE A 271 -17.62 -8.12 0.11
N GLN A 272 -17.43 -7.56 -1.08
CA GLN A 272 -16.35 -6.61 -1.33
C GLN A 272 -16.54 -5.28 -0.60
N ARG A 273 -17.78 -4.85 -0.34
CA ARG A 273 -18.08 -3.70 0.53
C ARG A 273 -17.69 -3.99 1.98
N GLU A 274 -17.87 -5.21 2.45
CA GLU A 274 -17.42 -5.62 3.79
C GLU A 274 -15.90 -5.67 3.88
N VAL A 275 -15.22 -6.19 2.86
CA VAL A 275 -13.74 -6.13 2.74
C VAL A 275 -13.26 -4.68 2.79
N LEU A 276 -13.91 -3.76 2.08
CA LEU A 276 -13.57 -2.33 2.13
C LEU A 276 -13.78 -1.74 3.52
N ALA A 277 -14.93 -2.03 4.15
CA ALA A 277 -15.23 -1.54 5.50
C ALA A 277 -14.19 -2.02 6.52
N LYS A 278 -13.83 -3.30 6.50
CA LYS A 278 -12.77 -3.86 7.37
C LYS A 278 -11.38 -3.30 7.06
N SER A 279 -11.11 -3.01 5.79
CA SER A 279 -9.87 -2.33 5.39
C SER A 279 -9.81 -0.91 5.94
N ILE A 280 -10.90 -0.17 5.88
CA ILE A 280 -11.05 1.16 6.47
C ILE A 280 -10.77 1.13 7.98
N ASP A 281 -11.23 0.10 8.70
CA ASP A 281 -10.94 -0.07 10.13
C ASP A 281 -9.42 -0.24 10.40
N GLN A 282 -8.68 -0.84 9.47
CA GLN A 282 -7.22 -0.98 9.57
C GLN A 282 -6.47 0.33 9.24
N TRP A 283 -7.10 1.28 8.54
CA TRP A 283 -6.46 2.54 8.11
C TRP A 283 -6.75 3.72 9.04
N ARG A 284 -7.83 3.65 9.85
CA ARG A 284 -8.26 4.76 10.71
C ARG A 284 -7.23 5.11 11.77
N THR A 285 -6.85 6.38 11.82
CA THR A 285 -5.98 6.98 12.83
C THR A 285 -6.13 8.50 12.82
N ASP A 286 -5.77 9.15 13.92
CA ASP A 286 -5.66 10.62 14.00
C ASP A 286 -4.40 11.15 13.31
N LYS A 287 -3.48 10.28 12.90
CA LYS A 287 -2.17 10.61 12.33
C LYS A 287 -1.97 9.93 10.98
N LEU A 288 -2.91 10.12 10.05
CA LEU A 288 -2.87 9.50 8.72
C LEU A 288 -1.50 9.66 8.05
N GLY A 289 -0.99 8.55 7.53
CA GLY A 289 0.26 8.49 6.79
C GLY A 289 1.53 8.46 7.63
N ARG A 290 1.48 8.79 8.93
CA ARG A 290 2.68 8.87 9.78
C ARG A 290 3.09 7.52 10.34
N SER A 291 4.39 7.28 10.34
CA SER A 291 5.05 6.16 11.03
C SER A 291 5.57 6.57 12.40
N ASP A 292 5.61 5.61 13.33
CA ASP A 292 6.18 5.78 14.67
C ASP A 292 7.56 5.11 14.76
N ALA A 293 8.56 5.83 15.26
CA ALA A 293 9.91 5.31 15.44
C ALA A 293 9.97 4.08 16.36
N ALA A 294 9.16 4.03 17.42
CA ALA A 294 9.11 2.87 18.31
C ALA A 294 8.60 1.60 17.59
N ALA A 295 7.69 1.73 16.64
CA ALA A 295 7.22 0.61 15.83
C ALA A 295 8.34 0.06 14.92
N TRP A 296 9.21 0.93 14.39
CA TRP A 296 10.38 0.51 13.62
C TRP A 296 11.40 -0.23 14.46
N ASP A 297 11.65 0.24 15.69
CA ASP A 297 12.55 -0.45 16.63
C ASP A 297 12.03 -1.84 16.99
N THR A 298 10.73 -1.96 17.29
CA THR A 298 10.07 -3.24 17.57
C THR A 298 10.12 -4.18 16.36
N THR A 299 9.86 -3.65 15.15
CA THR A 299 9.94 -4.43 13.90
C THR A 299 11.34 -5.02 13.73
N GLN A 300 12.39 -4.23 13.96
CA GLN A 300 13.77 -4.71 13.86
C GLN A 300 14.10 -5.77 14.92
N ASP A 301 13.64 -5.58 16.18
CA ASP A 301 13.85 -6.56 17.25
C ASP A 301 13.23 -7.92 16.88
N VAL A 302 12.02 -7.91 16.30
CA VAL A 302 11.36 -9.11 15.79
C VAL A 302 12.18 -9.76 14.67
N LEU A 303 12.62 -8.99 13.67
CA LEU A 303 13.41 -9.52 12.56
C LEU A 303 14.76 -10.09 13.01
N ILE A 304 15.40 -9.48 14.02
CA ILE A 304 16.63 -9.99 14.62
C ILE A 304 16.37 -11.30 15.35
N SER A 305 15.30 -11.37 16.16
CA SER A 305 14.95 -12.60 16.90
C SER A 305 14.64 -13.78 15.97
N MET A 306 14.15 -13.50 14.75
CA MET A 306 13.93 -14.50 13.69
C MET A 306 15.20 -14.83 12.89
N GLY A 307 16.31 -14.15 13.14
CA GLY A 307 17.55 -14.31 12.37
C GLY A 307 17.48 -13.75 10.94
N LEU A 308 16.49 -12.91 10.62
CA LEU A 308 16.32 -12.29 9.31
C LEU A 308 17.11 -10.98 9.19
N LEU A 309 17.29 -10.28 10.30
CA LEU A 309 18.14 -9.09 10.39
C LEU A 309 19.31 -9.37 11.33
N THR A 310 20.52 -8.97 10.95
CA THR A 310 21.74 -9.27 11.74
C THR A 310 22.02 -8.25 12.83
N GLN A 311 21.60 -7.00 12.61
CA GLN A 311 21.78 -5.88 13.55
C GLN A 311 20.76 -4.79 13.28
N LYS A 312 20.47 -3.95 14.27
CA LYS A 312 19.63 -2.77 14.08
C LYS A 312 20.28 -1.77 13.12
N ILE A 313 19.44 -1.18 12.31
CA ILE A 313 19.73 -0.05 11.42
C ILE A 313 19.12 1.18 12.10
N ASP A 314 19.78 2.33 12.00
CA ASP A 314 19.21 3.59 12.50
C ASP A 314 17.85 3.85 11.87
N SER A 315 16.79 3.99 12.68
CA SER A 315 15.43 4.18 12.22
C SER A 315 15.28 5.43 11.32
N ALA A 316 16.14 6.43 11.46
CA ALA A 316 16.21 7.58 10.55
C ALA A 316 16.57 7.21 9.11
N GLN A 317 17.18 6.05 8.88
CA GLN A 317 17.45 5.52 7.55
C GLN A 317 16.29 4.69 6.98
N LEU A 318 15.39 4.22 7.85
CA LEU A 318 14.30 3.32 7.45
C LEU A 318 13.07 4.10 6.96
N PHE A 319 12.75 5.22 7.59
CA PHE A 319 11.56 5.98 7.27
C PHE A 319 11.75 7.50 7.44
N THR A 320 10.83 8.25 6.83
CA THR A 320 10.66 9.68 7.09
C THR A 320 9.19 10.07 7.06
N ASN A 321 8.79 10.93 8.00
CA ASN A 321 7.46 11.55 8.00
C ASN A 321 7.44 12.92 7.26
N GLN A 322 8.57 13.38 6.74
CA GLN A 322 8.72 14.71 6.14
C GLN A 322 7.60 15.01 5.13
N PHE A 323 7.37 14.12 4.19
CA PHE A 323 6.41 14.34 3.10
C PHE A 323 4.96 14.31 3.57
N VAL A 324 4.66 13.53 4.59
CA VAL A 324 3.33 13.51 5.25
C VAL A 324 3.10 14.81 6.01
N ASP A 325 4.10 15.30 6.74
CA ASP A 325 4.01 16.56 7.48
C ASP A 325 3.88 17.78 6.56
N GLU A 326 4.54 17.76 5.40
CA GLU A 326 4.40 18.78 4.37
C GLU A 326 3.04 18.75 3.67
N ALA A 327 2.46 17.56 3.47
CA ALA A 327 1.13 17.38 2.86
C ALA A 327 -0.03 17.77 3.79
N SER A 328 0.19 17.79 5.10
CA SER A 328 -0.82 18.11 6.13
C SER A 328 -0.89 19.60 6.48
N ARG A 329 -0.06 20.44 5.86
CA ARG A 329 -0.02 21.91 6.02
C ARG A 329 -0.86 22.62 4.97
#